data_0313ce0ae8cc3b03841d9b6ed9155bb3
#
_entry.id   0313ce0ae8cc3b03841d9b6ed9155bb3
#
_cell.length_a   1.000
_cell.length_b   1.000
_cell.length_c   1.000
_cell.angle_alpha   90.00
_cell.angle_beta   90.00
_cell.angle_gamma   90.00
#
_symmetry.space_group_name_H-M   'P 1'
#
loop_
_entity.id
_entity.type
_entity.pdbx_description
1 polymer ?
#
loop_
_entity_poly.entity_id
_entity_poly.type
_entity_poly.pdbx_seq_one_letter_code
_entity_poly.pdbx_strand_id
1 'polypeptide(L)'
;ILHGWNFRLIKGSSTRGWSSVLKKMMSLFKNSNNIIAVTNDGPKGPAFIAKKGSVNLGLKSGAQVVAVSGTANKYWTLPSWDKTIIPKPFTTISIQFSDVFPNKPDAIINESDAVSEYINTNYISLNNKVHR
;
A
#
# COMPACT_ATOMS: atom_id res chain seq x y z
N ILE A 1 9.43 6.99 -15.14
CA ILE A 1 8.01 7.04 -15.58
C ILE A 1 7.19 7.90 -14.61
N LEU A 2 7.26 7.69 -13.28
CA LEU A 2 6.46 8.43 -12.29
C LEU A 2 6.75 9.94 -12.25
N HIS A 3 7.95 10.38 -12.59
CA HIS A 3 8.28 11.82 -12.65
C HIS A 3 7.48 12.59 -13.72
N GLY A 4 7.11 11.93 -14.82
CA GLY A 4 6.29 12.55 -15.87
C GLY A 4 4.82 12.74 -15.49
N TRP A 5 4.37 12.14 -14.40
CA TRP A 5 2.98 12.20 -13.92
C TRP A 5 2.79 13.09 -12.69
N ASN A 6 3.77 13.93 -12.39
CA ASN A 6 3.77 14.88 -11.27
C ASN A 6 3.64 14.20 -9.87
N PHE A 7 4.03 12.94 -9.75
CA PHE A 7 4.09 12.26 -8.45
C PHE A 7 5.41 12.54 -7.73
N ARG A 8 5.34 12.88 -6.47
CA ARG A 8 6.50 12.97 -5.59
C ARG A 8 6.94 11.58 -5.16
N LEU A 9 8.11 11.15 -5.61
CA LEU A 9 8.67 9.85 -5.21
C LEU A 9 9.50 10.00 -3.92
N ILE A 10 9.13 9.24 -2.88
CA ILE A 10 9.92 9.08 -1.68
C ILE A 10 10.68 7.76 -1.80
N LYS A 11 11.99 7.84 -2.03
CA LYS A 11 12.86 6.67 -2.07
C LYS A 11 13.34 6.35 -0.67
N GLY A 12 13.21 5.09 -0.27
CA GLY A 12 13.74 4.59 0.99
C GLY A 12 13.64 3.08 1.05
N SER A 13 14.44 2.47 1.90
CA SER A 13 14.37 1.03 2.17
C SER A 13 14.12 0.79 3.65
N SER A 14 13.54 -0.34 3.98
CA SER A 14 13.27 -0.77 5.36
C SER A 14 14.53 -0.96 6.22
N THR A 15 15.72 -0.95 5.60
CA THR A 15 17.00 -1.21 6.28
C THR A 15 17.92 0.00 6.39
N ARG A 16 17.89 0.90 5.41
CA ARG A 16 18.70 2.14 5.45
C ARG A 16 17.86 3.35 5.07
N GLY A 17 17.92 4.40 5.89
CA GLY A 17 17.21 5.64 5.63
C GLY A 17 15.71 5.61 5.99
N TRP A 18 15.23 4.57 6.67
CA TRP A 18 13.82 4.48 7.09
C TRP A 18 13.38 5.67 7.94
N SER A 19 14.22 6.13 8.86
CA SER A 19 13.93 7.29 9.70
C SER A 19 13.72 8.58 8.88
N SER A 20 14.47 8.77 7.81
CA SER A 20 14.30 9.92 6.93
C SER A 20 13.01 9.84 6.11
N VAL A 21 12.64 8.64 5.66
CA VAL A 21 11.37 8.37 4.99
C VAL A 21 10.20 8.65 5.93
N LEU A 22 10.27 8.16 7.18
CA LEU A 22 9.25 8.42 8.20
C LEU A 22 9.05 9.91 8.44
N LYS A 23 10.13 10.66 8.66
CA LYS A 23 10.06 12.13 8.87
C LYS A 23 9.40 12.82 7.68
N LYS A 24 9.72 12.42 6.46
CA LYS A 24 9.16 12.99 5.25
C LYS A 24 7.67 12.65 5.09
N MET A 25 7.27 11.41 5.39
CA MET A 25 5.87 11.01 5.40
C MET A 25 5.07 11.77 6.47
N MET A 26 5.59 11.87 7.69
CA MET A 26 4.95 12.67 8.75
C MET A 26 4.77 14.13 8.36
N SER A 27 5.76 14.72 7.69
CA SER A 27 5.66 16.10 7.17
C SER A 27 4.55 16.23 6.13
N LEU A 28 4.35 15.22 5.28
CA LEU A 28 3.30 15.22 4.27
C LEU A 28 1.91 15.00 4.89
N PHE A 29 1.78 14.20 5.92
CA PHE A 29 0.50 13.96 6.63
C PHE A 29 0.00 15.18 7.41
N LYS A 30 0.87 16.17 7.71
CA LYS A 30 0.42 17.45 8.29
C LYS A 30 -0.51 18.24 7.35
N ASN A 31 -0.49 17.94 6.07
CA ASN A 31 -1.40 18.52 5.09
C ASN A 31 -2.46 17.47 4.73
N SER A 32 -3.70 17.72 5.12
CA SER A 32 -4.85 16.82 4.92
C SER A 32 -5.19 16.53 3.45
N ASN A 33 -4.65 17.30 2.51
CA ASN A 33 -4.92 17.13 1.08
C ASN A 33 -3.91 16.18 0.39
N ASN A 34 -2.95 15.62 1.13
CA ASN A 34 -1.98 14.71 0.55
C ASN A 34 -2.48 13.26 0.56
N ILE A 35 -2.28 12.58 -0.55
CA ILE A 35 -2.45 11.12 -0.68
C ILE A 35 -1.06 10.50 -0.82
N ILE A 36 -0.79 9.47 -0.03
CA ILE A 36 0.47 8.72 -0.05
C ILE A 36 0.17 7.29 -0.44
N ALA A 37 0.70 6.84 -1.58
CA ALA A 37 0.64 5.45 -1.99
C ALA A 37 1.93 4.73 -1.53
N VAL A 38 1.77 3.55 -0.92
CA VAL A 38 2.86 2.74 -0.39
C VAL A 38 2.73 1.30 -0.88
N THR A 39 3.83 0.75 -1.40
CA THR A 39 3.94 -0.71 -1.61
C THR A 39 4.38 -1.36 -0.31
N ASN A 40 3.44 -2.01 0.36
CA ASN A 40 3.59 -2.39 1.77
C ASN A 40 4.41 -3.66 2.02
N ASP A 41 4.56 -4.53 1.04
CA ASP A 41 5.39 -5.75 1.15
C ASP A 41 6.89 -5.46 1.15
N GLY A 42 7.28 -4.29 0.64
CA GLY A 42 8.68 -3.84 0.60
C GLY A 42 9.55 -4.64 -0.37
N PRO A 43 10.84 -4.27 -0.53
CA PRO A 43 11.70 -4.82 -1.58
C PRO A 43 12.19 -6.26 -1.33
N LYS A 44 12.00 -6.80 -0.15
CA LYS A 44 12.46 -8.14 0.25
C LYS A 44 11.33 -9.13 0.47
N GLY A 45 10.08 -8.73 0.24
CA GLY A 45 8.91 -9.57 0.46
C GLY A 45 8.72 -10.02 1.92
N PRO A 46 7.96 -11.07 2.16
CA PRO A 46 7.23 -11.86 1.16
C PRO A 46 6.12 -11.06 0.47
N ALA A 47 5.77 -11.47 -0.76
CA ALA A 47 4.72 -10.84 -1.54
C ALA A 47 3.38 -10.87 -0.80
N PHE A 48 2.59 -9.81 -0.96
CA PHE A 48 1.24 -9.67 -0.38
C PHE A 48 1.17 -9.65 1.15
N ILE A 49 2.29 -9.45 1.84
CA ILE A 49 2.31 -9.29 3.30
C ILE A 49 2.72 -7.87 3.66
N ALA A 50 1.77 -7.13 4.24
CA ALA A 50 2.01 -5.75 4.63
C ALA A 50 3.03 -5.64 5.76
N LYS A 51 4.02 -4.76 5.58
CA LYS A 51 4.96 -4.38 6.64
C LYS A 51 4.28 -3.38 7.59
N LYS A 52 4.38 -3.64 8.89
CA LYS A 52 3.73 -2.85 9.94
C LYS A 52 4.13 -1.37 9.96
N GLY A 53 5.34 -1.04 9.54
CA GLY A 53 5.94 0.29 9.75
C GLY A 53 5.21 1.44 9.06
N SER A 54 4.88 1.31 7.78
CA SER A 54 4.21 2.37 7.00
C SER A 54 2.77 2.57 7.42
N VAL A 55 2.07 1.47 7.71
CA VAL A 55 0.68 1.48 8.16
C VAL A 55 0.54 2.15 9.51
N ASN A 56 1.37 1.73 10.48
CA ASN A 56 1.39 2.32 11.80
C ASN A 56 1.70 3.82 11.78
N LEU A 57 2.58 4.22 10.87
CA LEU A 57 2.88 5.64 10.73
C LEU A 57 1.67 6.42 10.23
N GLY A 58 0.98 5.92 9.21
CA GLY A 58 -0.25 6.53 8.68
C GLY A 58 -1.27 6.73 9.78
N LEU A 59 -1.58 5.67 10.52
CA LEU A 59 -2.57 5.69 11.60
C LEU A 59 -2.17 6.60 12.76
N LYS A 60 -0.92 6.55 13.22
CA LYS A 60 -0.41 7.46 14.26
C LYS A 60 -0.42 8.93 13.83
N SER A 61 -0.44 9.19 12.54
CA SER A 61 -0.59 10.54 11.98
C SER A 61 -2.04 10.97 11.84
N GLY A 62 -3.01 10.14 12.20
CA GLY A 62 -4.43 10.38 11.98
C GLY A 62 -4.90 10.19 10.54
N ALA A 63 -4.06 9.59 9.69
CA ALA A 63 -4.43 9.33 8.31
C ALA A 63 -5.34 8.10 8.19
N GLN A 64 -6.29 8.18 7.27
CA GLN A 64 -7.09 7.04 6.87
C GLN A 64 -6.30 6.14 5.92
N VAL A 65 -6.48 4.84 6.04
CA VAL A 65 -5.78 3.83 5.25
C VAL A 65 -6.79 3.04 4.42
N VAL A 66 -6.48 2.88 3.14
CA VAL A 66 -7.25 2.05 2.21
C VAL A 66 -6.28 1.07 1.54
N ALA A 67 -6.62 -0.21 1.56
CA ALA A 67 -5.91 -1.21 0.78
C ALA A 67 -6.41 -1.20 -0.66
N VAL A 68 -5.50 -1.32 -1.61
CA VAL A 68 -5.81 -1.36 -3.04
C VAL A 68 -5.19 -2.61 -3.65
N SER A 69 -5.96 -3.35 -4.43
CA SER A 69 -5.47 -4.47 -5.23
C SER A 69 -5.99 -4.38 -6.66
N GLY A 70 -5.25 -4.97 -7.59
CA GLY A 70 -5.66 -4.94 -8.99
C GLY A 70 -5.11 -6.12 -9.78
N THR A 71 -5.81 -6.47 -10.85
CA THR A 71 -5.38 -7.45 -11.84
C THR A 71 -5.79 -7.04 -13.25
N ALA A 72 -5.39 -7.83 -14.22
CA ALA A 72 -5.81 -7.67 -15.62
C ALA A 72 -6.20 -9.01 -16.22
N ASN A 73 -7.15 -9.02 -17.16
CA ASN A 73 -7.59 -10.25 -17.83
C ASN A 73 -6.48 -10.92 -18.65
N LYS A 74 -5.58 -10.09 -19.22
CA LYS A 74 -4.40 -10.56 -19.97
C LYS A 74 -3.19 -9.78 -19.49
N TYR A 75 -2.13 -10.47 -19.07
CA TYR A 75 -0.93 -9.84 -18.55
C TYR A 75 0.31 -10.68 -18.84
N TRP A 76 1.47 -10.07 -18.72
CA TRP A 76 2.76 -10.73 -18.60
C TRP A 76 3.15 -10.77 -17.11
N THR A 77 3.74 -11.85 -16.68
CA THR A 77 4.31 -11.96 -15.33
C THR A 77 5.82 -11.78 -15.41
N LEU A 78 6.36 -10.87 -14.62
CA LEU A 78 7.80 -10.68 -14.53
C LEU A 78 8.43 -11.82 -13.69
N PRO A 79 9.67 -12.23 -14.00
CA PRO A 79 10.43 -13.18 -13.19
C PRO A 79 11.02 -12.47 -11.95
N SER A 80 10.14 -11.83 -11.15
CA SER A 80 10.46 -11.16 -9.91
C SER A 80 9.93 -11.95 -8.72
N TRP A 81 10.44 -11.67 -7.52
CA TRP A 81 10.02 -12.36 -6.29
C TRP A 81 8.53 -12.15 -5.99
N ASP A 82 7.98 -11.01 -6.36
CA ASP A 82 6.59 -10.61 -6.16
C ASP A 82 5.65 -10.98 -7.32
N LYS A 83 6.19 -11.61 -8.37
CA LYS A 83 5.43 -11.98 -9.57
C LYS A 83 4.66 -10.78 -10.16
N THR A 84 5.27 -9.61 -10.17
CA THR A 84 4.67 -8.38 -10.73
C THR A 84 4.04 -8.66 -12.09
N ILE A 85 2.80 -8.25 -12.28
CA ILE A 85 2.09 -8.38 -13.55
C ILE A 85 2.13 -7.07 -14.33
N ILE A 86 2.27 -7.18 -15.65
CA ILE A 86 2.17 -6.07 -16.60
C ILE A 86 0.97 -6.32 -17.50
N PRO A 87 -0.07 -5.49 -17.43
CA PRO A 87 -1.23 -5.64 -18.30
C PRO A 87 -0.84 -5.59 -19.77
N LYS A 88 -1.40 -6.47 -20.58
CA LYS A 88 -1.25 -6.42 -22.05
C LYS A 88 -2.06 -5.27 -22.64
N PRO A 89 -1.67 -4.72 -23.79
CA PRO A 89 -2.49 -3.74 -24.50
C PRO A 89 -3.92 -4.27 -24.72
N PHE A 90 -4.88 -3.36 -24.65
CA PHE A 90 -6.31 -3.66 -24.89
C PHE A 90 -6.90 -4.72 -23.97
N THR A 91 -6.42 -4.80 -22.72
CA THR A 91 -6.98 -5.66 -21.68
C THR A 91 -7.82 -4.86 -20.70
N THR A 92 -8.76 -5.52 -20.04
CA THR A 92 -9.49 -4.96 -18.92
C THR A 92 -8.64 -5.05 -17.67
N ILE A 93 -8.52 -3.94 -16.93
CA ILE A 93 -7.88 -3.87 -15.62
C ILE A 93 -8.98 -3.72 -14.59
N SER A 94 -8.99 -4.59 -13.58
CA SER A 94 -9.89 -4.53 -12.43
C SER A 94 -9.13 -4.01 -11.23
N ILE A 95 -9.65 -2.97 -10.57
CA ILE A 95 -9.08 -2.40 -9.35
C ILE A 95 -10.12 -2.50 -8.25
N GLN A 96 -9.70 -2.98 -7.09
CA GLN A 96 -10.53 -3.12 -5.90
C GLN A 96 -9.96 -2.30 -4.74
N PHE A 97 -10.83 -1.69 -3.99
CA PHE A 97 -10.50 -0.92 -2.79
C PHE A 97 -11.14 -1.60 -1.57
N SER A 98 -10.43 -1.61 -0.45
CA SER A 98 -11.02 -1.99 0.84
C SER A 98 -11.86 -0.87 1.40
N ASP A 99 -12.59 -1.17 2.47
CA ASP A 99 -13.15 -0.12 3.32
C ASP A 99 -12.04 0.73 3.92
N VAL A 100 -12.42 1.94 4.32
CA VAL A 100 -11.51 2.90 4.96
C VAL A 100 -11.23 2.45 6.39
N PHE A 101 -9.96 2.43 6.78
CA PHE A 101 -9.54 2.11 8.13
C PHE A 101 -8.79 3.31 8.78
N PRO A 102 -9.07 3.68 10.04
CA PRO A 102 -10.20 3.21 10.86
C PRO A 102 -11.54 3.75 10.38
N ASN A 103 -12.59 2.93 10.56
CA ASN A 103 -13.95 3.31 10.17
C ASN A 103 -14.53 4.43 11.06
N LYS A 104 -13.92 4.67 12.22
CA LYS A 104 -14.29 5.74 13.17
C LYS A 104 -13.04 6.56 13.50
N PRO A 105 -13.14 7.90 13.52
CA PRO A 105 -12.00 8.78 13.83
C PRO A 105 -11.41 8.53 15.22
N ASP A 106 -12.22 8.07 16.17
CA ASP A 106 -11.84 7.89 17.57
C ASP A 106 -11.35 6.48 17.91
N ALA A 107 -11.20 5.60 16.93
CA ALA A 107 -10.65 4.28 17.14
C ALA A 107 -9.13 4.42 17.43
N ILE A 108 -8.80 4.52 18.70
CA ILE A 108 -7.40 4.46 19.17
C ILE A 108 -6.91 3.04 18.95
N ILE A 109 -6.10 2.87 17.91
CA ILE A 109 -5.50 1.57 17.61
C ILE A 109 -4.18 1.49 18.34
N ASN A 110 -4.23 0.95 19.55
CA ASN A 110 -3.03 0.69 20.36
C ASN A 110 -2.24 -0.54 19.90
N GLU A 111 -2.78 -1.34 18.97
CA GLU A 111 -2.18 -2.60 18.56
C GLU A 111 -1.77 -2.57 17.09
N SER A 112 -0.47 -2.44 16.87
CA SER A 112 0.14 -2.47 15.53
C SER A 112 -0.13 -3.76 14.75
N ASP A 113 -0.46 -4.83 15.47
CA ASP A 113 -0.67 -6.15 14.89
C ASP A 113 -2.06 -6.29 14.28
N ALA A 114 -3.09 -5.80 14.96
CA ALA A 114 -4.47 -5.81 14.46
C ALA A 114 -4.62 -5.07 13.13
N VAL A 115 -3.87 -4.00 12.94
CA VAL A 115 -3.90 -3.22 11.69
C VAL A 115 -3.22 -3.95 10.55
N SER A 116 -2.07 -4.55 10.81
CA SER A 116 -1.37 -5.33 9.79
C SER A 116 -2.19 -6.54 9.40
N GLU A 117 -2.85 -7.17 10.35
CA GLU A 117 -3.76 -8.28 10.13
C GLU A 117 -4.99 -7.84 9.31
N TYR A 118 -5.61 -6.71 9.65
CA TYR A 118 -6.70 -6.13 8.88
C TYR A 118 -6.30 -5.89 7.42
N ILE A 119 -5.15 -5.29 7.18
CA ILE A 119 -4.67 -5.01 5.82
C ILE A 119 -4.38 -6.31 5.08
N ASN A 120 -3.72 -7.28 5.72
CA ASN A 120 -3.41 -8.55 5.10
C ASN A 120 -4.70 -9.33 4.75
N THR A 121 -5.67 -9.37 5.66
CA THR A 121 -6.95 -10.03 5.44
C THR A 121 -7.72 -9.39 4.30
N ASN A 122 -7.79 -8.05 4.26
CA ASN A 122 -8.43 -7.34 3.16
C ASN A 122 -7.68 -7.53 1.84
N TYR A 123 -6.35 -7.53 1.86
CA TYR A 123 -5.54 -7.73 0.68
C TYR A 123 -5.74 -9.13 0.07
N ILE A 124 -5.77 -10.16 0.90
CA ILE A 124 -6.07 -11.54 0.48
C ILE A 124 -7.50 -11.63 -0.07
N SER A 125 -8.47 -11.03 0.60
CA SER A 125 -9.87 -10.99 0.15
C SER A 125 -10.00 -10.29 -1.20
N LEU A 126 -9.35 -9.15 -1.38
CA LEU A 126 -9.35 -8.40 -2.63
C LEU A 126 -8.70 -9.20 -3.76
N ASN A 127 -7.55 -9.83 -3.51
CA ASN A 127 -6.89 -10.68 -4.48
C ASN A 127 -7.77 -11.86 -4.92
N ASN A 128 -8.43 -12.50 -3.98
CA ASN A 128 -9.34 -13.61 -4.28
C ASN A 128 -10.56 -13.19 -5.11
N LYS A 129 -11.05 -11.96 -4.95
CA LYS A 129 -12.15 -11.40 -5.77
C LYS A 129 -11.72 -11.06 -7.18
N VAL A 130 -10.48 -10.63 -7.34
CA VAL A 130 -9.95 -10.14 -8.61
C VAL A 130 -9.47 -11.28 -9.51
N HIS A 131 -9.09 -12.42 -8.92
CA HIS A 131 -8.62 -13.61 -9.64
C HIS A 131 -9.71 -14.68 -9.88
N ARG A 132 -10.97 -14.37 -9.60
CA ARG A 132 -12.15 -15.15 -10.01
C ARG A 132 -12.73 -14.62 -11.31
#